data_a1c84353e6d29f87f3c9e5b69c6bc15b
#
_entry.id   a1c84353e6d29f87f3c9e5b69c6bc15b
#
_cell.length_a   1.000
_cell.length_b   1.000
_cell.length_c   1.000
_cell.angle_alpha   90.00
_cell.angle_beta   90.00
_cell.angle_gamma   90.00
#
_symmetry.space_group_name_H-M   'P 1'
#
loop_
_entity.id
_entity.type
_entity.pdbx_description
1 polymer ?
#
loop_
_entity_poly.entity_id
_entity_poly.type
_entity_poly.pdbx_seq_one_letter_code
_entity_poly.pdbx_strand_id
1 'polypeptide(L)'
;MKIIYPRVCGIDVHKQFIVAVICISESVEPIYLKKRFSTFHNDLIRFRNWLIQNDCQNVCMESTGKYYIPVYNVLESHISNIVVANPKWVRAVKGEKDDDKDAKWIADLFKFDIVRSSFIPQKDFRILRELTRYKYKLVNMRSSEKNRFQNAL
;
A
#
# COMPACT_ATOMS: atom_id res chain seq x y z
N MET A 1 -15.56 -2.51 21.28
CA MET A 1 -15.28 -3.24 20.00
C MET A 1 -14.30 -4.36 20.30
N LYS A 2 -14.47 -5.55 19.69
CA LYS A 2 -13.51 -6.67 19.88
C LYS A 2 -12.33 -6.49 18.94
N ILE A 3 -11.09 -6.59 19.44
CA ILE A 3 -9.87 -6.61 18.62
C ILE A 3 -9.83 -7.93 17.90
N ILE A 4 -9.71 -7.90 16.57
CA ILE A 4 -9.60 -9.09 15.70
C ILE A 4 -8.15 -9.42 15.45
N TYR A 5 -7.33 -8.40 15.18
CA TYR A 5 -5.90 -8.54 14.94
C TYR A 5 -5.11 -7.85 16.05
N PRO A 6 -4.48 -8.60 16.98
CA PRO A 6 -3.75 -8.00 18.10
C PRO A 6 -2.45 -7.30 17.66
N ARG A 7 -1.87 -7.69 16.51
CA ARG A 7 -0.70 -7.03 15.91
C ARG A 7 -1.01 -6.65 14.47
N VAL A 8 -0.99 -5.36 14.19
CA VAL A 8 -1.28 -4.78 12.88
C VAL A 8 -0.30 -3.68 12.53
N CYS A 9 -0.06 -3.50 11.25
CA CYS A 9 0.68 -2.36 10.73
C CYS A 9 -0.21 -1.52 9.82
N GLY A 10 -0.34 -0.24 10.13
CA GLY A 10 -0.90 0.77 9.23
C GLY A 10 0.22 1.45 8.47
N ILE A 11 0.02 1.67 7.17
CA ILE A 11 1.00 2.32 6.30
C ILE A 11 0.36 3.48 5.57
N ASP A 12 0.94 4.66 5.72
CA ASP A 12 0.71 5.78 4.83
C ASP A 12 1.76 5.79 3.73
N VAL A 13 1.31 5.75 2.47
CA VAL A 13 2.16 5.54 1.30
C VAL A 13 2.30 6.81 0.48
N HIS A 14 3.53 7.33 0.42
CA HIS A 14 3.90 8.44 -0.45
C HIS A 14 4.79 7.99 -1.62
N LYS A 15 5.03 8.89 -2.56
CA LYS A 15 5.88 8.62 -3.73
C LYS A 15 7.32 8.26 -3.37
N GLN A 16 7.91 8.94 -2.38
CA GLN A 16 9.33 8.82 -2.03
C GLN A 16 9.59 8.05 -0.74
N PHE A 17 8.59 7.89 0.10
CA PHE A 17 8.70 7.23 1.39
C PHE A 17 7.37 6.61 1.82
N ILE A 18 7.43 5.78 2.83
CA ILE A 18 6.29 5.27 3.56
C ILE A 18 6.47 5.58 5.05
N VAL A 19 5.37 5.85 5.74
CA VAL A 19 5.31 5.88 7.20
C VAL A 19 4.54 4.66 7.66
N ALA A 20 5.16 3.84 8.51
CA ALA A 20 4.59 2.62 9.02
C ALA A 20 4.46 2.66 10.54
N VAL A 21 3.31 2.29 11.06
CA VAL A 21 3.02 2.21 12.48
C VAL A 21 2.52 0.81 12.80
N ILE A 22 3.29 0.03 13.58
CA ILE A 22 2.82 -1.23 14.16
C ILE A 22 2.09 -0.91 15.47
N CYS A 23 0.86 -1.38 15.58
CA CYS A 23 0.05 -1.36 16.79
C CYS A 23 0.04 -2.78 17.39
N ILE A 24 0.50 -2.91 18.63
CA ILE A 24 0.49 -4.15 19.42
C ILE A 24 -0.54 -3.95 20.53
N SER A 25 -1.65 -4.69 20.45
CA SER A 25 -2.79 -4.57 21.37
C SER A 25 -2.97 -5.87 22.19
N GLU A 26 -1.88 -6.43 22.70
CA GLU A 26 -1.87 -7.64 23.53
C GLU A 26 -1.99 -7.32 25.04
N SER A 27 -1.78 -6.07 25.42
CA SER A 27 -1.89 -5.56 26.78
C SER A 27 -3.06 -4.57 26.93
N VAL A 28 -3.30 -4.10 28.16
CA VAL A 28 -4.37 -3.13 28.45
C VAL A 28 -4.19 -1.83 27.66
N GLU A 29 -2.96 -1.38 27.52
CA GLU A 29 -2.62 -0.23 26.69
C GLU A 29 -1.90 -0.67 25.41
N PRO A 30 -2.30 -0.18 24.22
CA PRO A 30 -1.65 -0.52 22.97
C PRO A 30 -0.27 0.15 22.87
N ILE A 31 0.71 -0.62 22.39
CA ILE A 31 2.06 -0.14 22.10
C ILE A 31 2.14 0.20 20.61
N TYR A 32 2.72 1.34 20.28
CA TYR A 32 2.92 1.78 18.90
C TYR A 32 4.41 1.88 18.59
N LEU A 33 4.83 1.14 17.55
CA LEU A 33 6.17 1.24 16.99
C LEU A 33 6.08 1.95 15.64
N LYS A 34 6.74 3.08 15.51
CA LYS A 34 6.71 3.89 14.32
C LYS A 34 8.05 3.91 13.61
N LYS A 35 8.03 3.81 12.28
CA LYS A 35 9.22 3.93 11.45
C LYS A 35 8.91 4.47 10.06
N ARG A 36 9.86 5.23 9.50
CA ARG A 36 9.80 5.74 8.13
C ARG A 36 10.84 5.02 7.28
N PHE A 37 10.45 4.66 6.05
CA PHE A 37 11.31 4.01 5.07
C PHE A 37 11.19 4.71 3.73
N SER A 38 12.26 4.73 2.92
CA SER A 38 12.15 5.20 1.55
C SER A 38 11.47 4.14 0.66
N THR A 39 10.96 4.57 -0.51
CA THR A 39 10.34 3.64 -1.47
C THR A 39 11.35 2.94 -2.37
N PHE A 40 12.65 3.10 -2.14
CA PHE A 40 13.68 2.32 -2.82
C PHE A 40 13.62 0.85 -2.39
N HIS A 41 13.90 -0.04 -3.33
CA HIS A 41 13.73 -1.49 -3.14
C HIS A 41 14.41 -2.03 -1.88
N ASN A 42 15.66 -1.65 -1.63
CA ASN A 42 16.41 -2.10 -0.45
C ASN A 42 15.76 -1.65 0.86
N ASP A 43 15.18 -0.46 0.92
CA ASP A 43 14.52 0.04 2.11
C ASP A 43 13.14 -0.61 2.30
N LEU A 44 12.44 -0.96 1.22
CA LEU A 44 11.22 -1.77 1.30
C LEU A 44 11.52 -3.20 1.80
N ILE A 45 12.69 -3.79 1.45
CA ILE A 45 13.15 -5.04 2.04
C ILE A 45 13.42 -4.88 3.55
N ARG A 46 14.05 -3.78 3.98
CA ARG A 46 14.26 -3.44 5.40
C ARG A 46 12.94 -3.29 6.14
N PHE A 47 11.97 -2.64 5.50
CA PHE A 47 10.61 -2.52 6.03
C PHE A 47 9.95 -3.89 6.23
N ARG A 48 9.97 -4.77 5.22
CA ARG A 48 9.47 -6.14 5.33
C ARG A 48 10.14 -6.90 6.49
N ASN A 49 11.47 -6.83 6.58
CA ASN A 49 12.23 -7.51 7.65
C ASN A 49 11.85 -6.94 9.03
N TRP A 50 11.59 -5.65 9.14
CA TRP A 50 11.12 -5.02 10.38
C TRP A 50 9.74 -5.53 10.79
N LEU A 51 8.81 -5.75 9.85
CA LEU A 51 7.51 -6.38 10.13
C LEU A 51 7.69 -7.80 10.65
N ILE A 52 8.54 -8.61 10.01
CA ILE A 52 8.82 -10.00 10.40
C ILE A 52 9.45 -10.05 11.80
N GLN A 53 10.42 -9.19 12.09
CA GLN A 53 11.07 -9.10 13.41
C GLN A 53 10.10 -8.75 14.54
N ASN A 54 9.02 -8.03 14.23
CA ASN A 54 7.96 -7.69 15.19
C ASN A 54 6.77 -8.65 15.13
N ASP A 55 6.88 -9.77 14.44
CA ASP A 55 5.82 -10.76 14.26
C ASP A 55 4.49 -10.15 13.77
N CYS A 56 4.58 -9.15 12.88
CA CYS A 56 3.44 -8.42 12.34
C CYS A 56 3.05 -8.98 10.97
N GLN A 57 2.01 -9.83 10.95
CA GLN A 57 1.51 -10.51 9.75
C GLN A 57 0.25 -9.86 9.16
N ASN A 58 -0.25 -8.78 9.77
CA ASN A 58 -1.44 -8.07 9.32
C ASN A 58 -1.07 -6.64 8.96
N VAL A 59 -1.19 -6.29 7.70
CA VAL A 59 -0.76 -5.00 7.16
C VAL A 59 -1.91 -4.35 6.39
N CYS A 60 -2.16 -3.08 6.66
CA CYS A 60 -3.11 -2.26 5.92
C CYS A 60 -2.44 -1.02 5.37
N MET A 61 -2.66 -0.73 4.08
CA MET A 61 -2.16 0.46 3.41
C MET A 61 -3.25 1.14 2.58
N GLU A 62 -3.15 2.45 2.42
CA GLU A 62 -4.04 3.19 1.54
C GLU A 62 -3.62 3.05 0.07
N SER A 63 -4.62 2.89 -0.82
CA SER A 63 -4.40 2.77 -2.28
C SER A 63 -4.20 4.12 -2.97
N THR A 64 -3.29 4.96 -2.47
CA THR A 64 -3.00 6.25 -3.10
C THR A 64 -2.29 6.05 -4.43
N GLY A 65 -3.01 6.26 -5.53
CA GLY A 65 -2.50 6.10 -6.89
C GLY A 65 -1.88 4.71 -7.15
N LYS A 66 -0.64 4.70 -7.68
CA LYS A 66 0.14 3.47 -7.93
C LYS A 66 1.27 3.25 -6.93
N TYR A 67 1.41 4.12 -5.94
CA TYR A 67 2.56 4.10 -5.03
C TYR A 67 2.55 2.90 -4.08
N TYR A 68 1.40 2.32 -3.79
CA TYR A 68 1.28 1.11 -2.98
C TYR A 68 1.84 -0.15 -3.67
N ILE A 69 1.92 -0.19 -5.02
CA ILE A 69 2.28 -1.38 -5.77
C ILE A 69 3.67 -1.93 -5.42
N PRO A 70 4.74 -1.13 -5.37
CA PRO A 70 6.06 -1.62 -4.96
C PRO A 70 6.06 -2.17 -3.53
N VAL A 71 5.35 -1.53 -2.61
CA VAL A 71 5.21 -1.96 -1.21
C VAL A 71 4.50 -3.31 -1.16
N TYR A 72 3.36 -3.42 -1.84
CA TYR A 72 2.59 -4.66 -1.91
C TYR A 72 3.43 -5.82 -2.48
N ASN A 73 4.14 -5.60 -3.60
CA ASN A 73 4.94 -6.62 -4.26
C ASN A 73 6.07 -7.19 -3.38
N VAL A 74 6.66 -6.36 -2.51
CA VAL A 74 7.71 -6.80 -1.58
C VAL A 74 7.14 -7.60 -0.41
N LEU A 75 5.89 -7.34 -0.03
CA LEU A 75 5.22 -7.97 1.11
C LEU A 75 4.49 -9.26 0.74
N GLU A 76 3.90 -9.37 -0.47
CA GLU A 76 2.90 -10.39 -0.83
C GLU A 76 3.35 -11.84 -0.63
N SER A 77 4.66 -12.14 -0.69
CA SER A 77 5.20 -13.50 -0.48
C SER A 77 5.63 -13.78 0.95
N HIS A 78 5.55 -12.82 1.86
CA HIS A 78 6.10 -12.91 3.21
C HIS A 78 5.09 -12.55 4.32
N ILE A 79 4.07 -11.80 3.99
CA ILE A 79 3.05 -11.31 4.93
C ILE A 79 1.71 -11.96 4.58
N SER A 80 1.07 -12.57 5.56
CA SER A 80 -0.12 -13.41 5.37
C SER A 80 -1.37 -12.62 5.04
N ASN A 81 -1.54 -11.43 5.62
CA ASN A 81 -2.73 -10.62 5.46
C ASN A 81 -2.35 -9.19 5.08
N ILE A 82 -2.55 -8.85 3.81
CA ILE A 82 -2.28 -7.51 3.28
C ILE A 82 -3.58 -6.92 2.74
N VAL A 83 -4.03 -5.85 3.35
CA VAL A 83 -5.20 -5.09 2.93
C VAL A 83 -4.77 -3.79 2.26
N VAL A 84 -5.26 -3.57 1.05
CA VAL A 84 -5.15 -2.28 0.36
C VAL A 84 -6.50 -1.59 0.44
N ALA A 85 -6.57 -0.53 1.23
CA ALA A 85 -7.80 0.18 1.53
C ALA A 85 -8.08 1.29 0.52
N ASN A 86 -9.36 1.49 0.19
CA ASN A 86 -9.75 2.66 -0.58
C ASN A 86 -9.69 3.91 0.33
N PRO A 87 -9.10 5.03 -0.13
CA PRO A 87 -9.01 6.29 0.62
C PRO A 87 -10.33 6.78 1.22
N LYS A 88 -11.45 6.49 0.55
CA LYS A 88 -12.80 6.84 1.07
C LYS A 88 -13.09 6.27 2.45
N TRP A 89 -12.55 5.10 2.77
CA TRP A 89 -12.85 4.36 4.00
C TRP A 89 -11.85 4.59 5.12
N VAL A 90 -10.71 5.19 4.79
CA VAL A 90 -9.57 5.34 5.71
C VAL A 90 -9.33 6.80 6.08
N ARG A 91 -9.95 7.76 5.38
CA ARG A 91 -9.79 9.19 5.68
C ARG A 91 -10.16 9.48 7.13
N ALA A 92 -9.18 9.96 7.87
CA ALA A 92 -9.40 10.53 9.18
C ALA A 92 -10.42 11.68 9.11
N VAL A 93 -11.29 11.75 10.09
CA VAL A 93 -12.21 12.89 10.28
C VAL A 93 -11.33 14.14 10.41
N LYS A 94 -11.70 15.20 9.68
CA LYS A 94 -11.00 16.48 9.55
C LYS A 94 -10.18 16.88 10.79
N GLY A 95 -8.87 16.90 10.65
CA GLY A 95 -7.89 17.39 11.61
C GLY A 95 -6.61 17.80 10.87
N GLU A 96 -5.61 18.29 11.57
CA GLU A 96 -4.28 18.56 11.01
C GLU A 96 -3.72 17.28 10.39
N LYS A 97 -3.40 17.35 9.09
CA LYS A 97 -2.76 16.26 8.37
C LYS A 97 -1.33 16.07 8.88
N ASP A 98 -1.09 14.89 9.42
CA ASP A 98 0.22 14.44 9.84
C ASP A 98 0.34 12.97 9.41
N ASP A 99 1.33 12.66 8.58
CA ASP A 99 1.56 11.33 8.01
C ASP A 99 1.64 10.25 9.12
N ASP A 100 2.13 10.64 10.28
CA ASP A 100 2.25 9.77 11.45
C ASP A 100 0.90 9.43 12.06
N LYS A 101 0.01 10.42 12.13
CA LYS A 101 -1.36 10.25 12.60
C LYS A 101 -2.16 9.40 11.63
N ASP A 102 -1.93 9.58 10.33
CA ASP A 102 -2.61 8.85 9.28
C ASP A 102 -2.24 7.36 9.31
N ALA A 103 -0.96 7.00 9.39
CA ALA A 103 -0.50 5.62 9.52
C ALA A 103 -1.01 4.95 10.82
N LYS A 104 -0.98 5.67 11.95
CA LYS A 104 -1.54 5.19 13.22
C LYS A 104 -3.04 4.96 13.13
N TRP A 105 -3.77 5.89 12.51
CA TRP A 105 -5.21 5.78 12.32
C TRP A 105 -5.59 4.56 11.49
N ILE A 106 -4.84 4.29 10.40
CA ILE A 106 -5.02 3.09 9.58
C ILE A 106 -4.84 1.83 10.42
N ALA A 107 -3.80 1.76 11.27
CA ALA A 107 -3.57 0.63 12.16
C ALA A 107 -4.72 0.47 13.17
N ASP A 108 -5.19 1.57 13.77
CA ASP A 108 -6.27 1.56 14.75
C ASP A 108 -7.62 1.12 14.16
N LEU A 109 -7.92 1.46 12.91
CA LEU A 109 -9.10 0.94 12.21
C LEU A 109 -8.94 -0.54 11.86
N PHE A 110 -7.75 -0.92 11.39
CA PHE A 110 -7.52 -2.27 10.87
C PHE A 110 -7.53 -3.33 11.96
N LYS A 111 -7.10 -3.04 13.19
CA LYS A 111 -7.15 -4.01 14.31
C LYS A 111 -8.55 -4.51 14.63
N PHE A 112 -9.60 -3.77 14.25
CA PHE A 112 -11.01 -4.14 14.40
C PHE A 112 -11.63 -4.78 13.16
N ASP A 113 -10.85 -4.95 12.07
CA ASP A 113 -11.30 -5.49 10.76
C ASP A 113 -12.46 -4.70 10.12
N ILE A 114 -12.51 -3.39 10.35
CA ILE A 114 -13.54 -2.51 9.78
C ILE A 114 -13.14 -1.87 8.45
N VAL A 115 -11.91 -2.13 7.99
CA VAL A 115 -11.38 -1.58 6.75
C VAL A 115 -11.77 -2.47 5.58
N ARG A 116 -12.50 -1.94 4.61
CA ARG A 116 -12.82 -2.66 3.37
C ARG A 116 -11.62 -2.75 2.47
N SER A 117 -11.22 -3.98 2.10
CA SER A 117 -10.15 -4.23 1.16
C SER A 117 -10.58 -3.92 -0.27
N SER A 118 -9.66 -3.33 -1.05
CA SER A 118 -9.75 -3.30 -2.51
C SER A 118 -9.35 -4.66 -3.06
N PHE A 119 -10.01 -5.11 -4.12
CA PHE A 119 -9.62 -6.34 -4.80
C PHE A 119 -8.29 -6.17 -5.52
N ILE A 120 -7.29 -6.93 -5.11
CA ILE A 120 -5.98 -7.01 -5.78
C ILE A 120 -5.90 -8.36 -6.50
N PRO A 121 -5.84 -8.36 -7.86
CA PRO A 121 -5.70 -9.60 -8.62
C PRO A 121 -4.38 -10.31 -8.31
N GLN A 122 -4.34 -11.62 -8.54
CA GLN A 122 -3.11 -12.41 -8.47
C GLN A 122 -2.03 -11.84 -9.38
N LYS A 123 -0.77 -12.12 -9.07
CA LYS A 123 0.41 -11.54 -9.72
C LYS A 123 0.41 -11.70 -11.24
N ASP A 124 0.08 -12.89 -11.74
CA ASP A 124 0.06 -13.18 -13.18
C ASP A 124 -0.97 -12.33 -13.92
N PHE A 125 -2.15 -12.13 -13.34
CA PHE A 125 -3.18 -11.24 -13.89
C PHE A 125 -2.75 -9.76 -13.85
N ARG A 126 -2.02 -9.35 -12.82
CA ARG A 126 -1.47 -7.98 -12.75
C ARG A 126 -0.44 -7.75 -13.86
N ILE A 127 0.48 -8.73 -14.07
CA ILE A 127 1.48 -8.68 -15.14
C ILE A 127 0.80 -8.66 -16.51
N LEU A 128 -0.15 -9.55 -16.76
CA LEU A 128 -0.90 -9.59 -18.02
C LEU A 128 -1.62 -8.26 -18.29
N ARG A 129 -2.25 -7.68 -17.28
CA ARG A 129 -2.91 -6.37 -17.38
C ARG A 129 -1.92 -5.27 -17.77
N GLU A 130 -0.75 -5.23 -17.15
CA GLU A 130 0.26 -4.21 -17.49
C GLU A 130 0.82 -4.40 -18.90
N LEU A 131 1.08 -5.63 -19.33
CA LEU A 131 1.53 -5.94 -20.70
C LEU A 131 0.48 -5.55 -21.77
N THR A 132 -0.79 -5.86 -21.53
CA THR A 132 -1.87 -5.49 -22.46
C THR A 132 -2.07 -3.98 -22.55
N ARG A 133 -2.00 -3.27 -21.43
CA ARG A 133 -2.04 -1.79 -21.40
C ARG A 133 -0.84 -1.17 -22.10
N TYR A 134 0.35 -1.75 -21.91
CA TYR A 134 1.55 -1.28 -22.58
C TYR A 134 1.47 -1.49 -24.09
N LYS A 135 1.04 -2.68 -24.54
CA LYS A 135 0.77 -2.95 -25.96
C LYS A 135 -0.19 -1.93 -26.56
N TYR A 136 -1.32 -1.68 -25.90
CA TYR A 136 -2.29 -0.69 -26.36
C TYR A 136 -1.68 0.72 -26.50
N LYS A 137 -0.88 1.13 -25.54
CA LYS A 137 -0.17 2.42 -25.56
C LYS A 137 0.81 2.52 -26.75
N LEU A 138 1.58 1.46 -27.01
CA LEU A 138 2.50 1.38 -28.16
C LEU A 138 1.76 1.47 -29.50
N VAL A 139 0.61 0.81 -29.63
CA VAL A 139 -0.24 0.88 -30.84
C VAL A 139 -0.72 2.31 -31.09
N ASN A 140 -1.18 2.98 -30.02
CA ASN A 140 -1.64 4.37 -30.13
C ASN A 140 -0.50 5.33 -30.51
N MET A 141 0.69 5.15 -29.91
CA MET A 141 1.88 5.94 -30.27
C MET A 141 2.25 5.74 -31.74
N ARG A 142 2.27 4.49 -32.21
CA ARG A 142 2.53 4.19 -33.63
C ARG A 142 1.52 4.87 -34.54
N SER A 143 0.23 4.84 -34.21
CA SER A 143 -0.82 5.50 -35.02
C SER A 143 -0.65 7.01 -35.03
N SER A 144 -0.30 7.61 -33.90
CA SER A 144 -0.02 9.04 -33.80
C SER A 144 1.17 9.46 -34.68
N GLU A 145 2.26 8.66 -34.68
CA GLU A 145 3.42 8.96 -35.51
C GLU A 145 3.12 8.82 -37.02
N LYS A 146 2.33 7.81 -37.41
CA LYS A 146 1.86 7.69 -38.81
C LYS A 146 1.05 8.90 -39.23
N ASN A 147 0.13 9.38 -38.38
CA ASN A 147 -0.68 10.56 -38.69
C ASN A 147 0.18 11.82 -38.78
N ARG A 148 1.18 12.00 -37.93
CA ARG A 148 2.14 13.11 -38.01
C ARG A 148 2.91 13.11 -39.33
N PHE A 149 3.39 11.94 -39.74
CA PHE A 149 4.07 11.79 -41.03
C PHE A 149 3.17 12.14 -42.20
N GLN A 150 1.94 11.64 -42.23
CA GLN A 150 0.97 11.94 -43.27
C GLN A 150 0.60 13.43 -43.35
N ASN A 151 0.51 14.11 -42.21
CA ASN A 151 0.20 15.53 -42.13
C ASN A 151 1.41 16.43 -42.49
N ALA A 152 2.61 15.89 -42.55
CA ALA A 152 3.82 16.62 -42.91
C ALA A 152 4.14 16.55 -44.43
N LEU A 153 3.45 15.66 -45.17
CA LEU A 153 3.51 15.54 -46.63
C LEU A 153 2.45 16.39 -47.30
#